data_819b1322c0e2dcfdeb0a1e0e737e60f0
#
_entry.id   819b1322c0e2dcfdeb0a1e0e737e60f0
#
_cell.length_a   1.000
_cell.length_b   1.000
_cell.length_c   1.000
_cell.angle_alpha   90.00
_cell.angle_beta   90.00
_cell.angle_gamma   90.00
#
_symmetry.space_group_name_H-M   'P 1'
#
loop_
_entity.id
_entity.type
_entity.pdbx_description
1 polymer ?
#
loop_
_entity_poly.entity_id
_entity_poly.type
_entity_poly.pdbx_seq_one_letter_code
_entity_poly.pdbx_strand_id
1 'polypeptide(L)'
;ATVGIIIMAFGNTEKNSLIGFIFGIASSVGFSVFSVTLRWRKETPKFTTVAVAGLFCFILAALMILIKNQPFFSTSYNSTMFSLHGTLVCLGLILYSIGSKAIPAAELTLLSLTEVIGGIFWVWLPLFGINEIPSSNTIIGGFFLFVSLFYYSLIMRWNKRHIALN
;
A
#
# COMPACT_ATOMS: atom_id res chain seq x y z
N ALA A 1 -14.68 1.99 -5.85
CA ALA A 1 -13.21 1.92 -5.78
C ALA A 1 -12.60 1.57 -7.14
N THR A 2 -12.99 0.45 -7.78
CA THR A 2 -12.43 -0.03 -9.06
C THR A 2 -12.47 1.02 -10.17
N VAL A 3 -13.58 1.73 -10.34
CA VAL A 3 -13.72 2.81 -11.31
C VAL A 3 -12.70 3.93 -11.07
N GLY A 4 -12.49 4.32 -9.81
CA GLY A 4 -11.49 5.34 -9.46
C GLY A 4 -10.07 4.92 -9.84
N ILE A 5 -9.71 3.65 -9.57
CA ILE A 5 -8.40 3.09 -9.93
C ILE A 5 -8.21 3.08 -11.46
N ILE A 6 -9.25 2.69 -12.20
CA ILE A 6 -9.22 2.67 -13.68
C ILE A 6 -9.00 4.08 -14.23
N ILE A 7 -9.72 5.09 -13.73
CA ILE A 7 -9.56 6.49 -14.16
C ILE A 7 -8.14 6.97 -13.90
N MET A 8 -7.56 6.65 -12.73
CA MET A 8 -6.18 7.03 -12.39
C MET A 8 -5.15 6.34 -13.30
N ALA A 9 -5.36 5.06 -13.61
CA ALA A 9 -4.44 4.26 -14.43
C ALA A 9 -4.42 4.72 -15.90
N PHE A 10 -5.57 5.04 -16.47
CA PHE A 10 -5.67 5.47 -17.88
C PHE A 10 -5.28 6.92 -18.12
N GLY A 11 -5.12 7.73 -17.07
CA GLY A 11 -4.74 9.12 -17.19
C GLY A 11 -3.26 9.41 -17.45
N ASN A 12 -2.39 8.41 -17.31
CA ASN A 12 -0.94 8.54 -17.38
C ASN A 12 -0.32 7.57 -18.41
N THR A 13 -0.80 7.58 -19.66
CA THR A 13 -0.31 6.72 -20.73
C THR A 13 0.96 7.24 -21.40
N GLU A 14 2.07 7.34 -20.68
CA GLU A 14 3.39 7.35 -21.30
C GLU A 14 3.85 5.91 -21.60
N LYS A 15 4.60 5.72 -22.72
CA LYS A 15 5.00 4.38 -23.23
C LYS A 15 5.73 3.45 -22.25
N ASN A 16 6.23 3.95 -21.13
CA ASN A 16 6.87 3.15 -20.07
C ASN A 16 5.89 2.63 -19.00
N SER A 17 4.60 2.94 -19.10
CA SER A 17 3.61 2.64 -18.08
C SER A 17 3.16 1.16 -18.07
N LEU A 18 3.27 0.42 -19.19
CA LEU A 18 2.77 -0.96 -19.28
C LEU A 18 3.53 -1.90 -18.32
N ILE A 19 4.84 -1.80 -18.28
CA ILE A 19 5.68 -2.62 -17.37
C ILE A 19 5.36 -2.26 -15.92
N GLY A 20 5.28 -0.97 -15.61
CA GLY A 20 4.88 -0.49 -14.28
C GLY A 20 3.49 -0.98 -13.89
N PHE A 21 2.54 -0.98 -14.83
CA PHE A 21 1.18 -1.48 -14.61
C PHE A 21 1.16 -2.98 -14.29
N ILE A 22 1.93 -3.80 -15.04
CA ILE A 22 2.06 -5.24 -14.77
C ILE A 22 2.65 -5.48 -13.38
N PHE A 23 3.73 -4.77 -13.01
CA PHE A 23 4.31 -4.88 -11.67
C PHE A 23 3.35 -4.40 -10.59
N GLY A 24 2.55 -3.37 -10.84
CA GLY A 24 1.51 -2.89 -9.95
C GLY A 24 0.44 -3.96 -9.69
N ILE A 25 -0.03 -4.64 -10.74
CA ILE A 25 -0.98 -5.76 -10.60
C ILE A 25 -0.33 -6.90 -9.82
N ALA A 26 0.88 -7.31 -10.15
CA ALA A 26 1.58 -8.38 -9.44
C ALA A 26 1.75 -8.05 -7.94
N SER A 27 2.12 -6.82 -7.62
CA SER A 27 2.23 -6.32 -6.24
C SER A 27 0.89 -6.36 -5.51
N SER A 28 -0.20 -5.92 -6.15
CA SER A 28 -1.54 -5.92 -5.54
C SER A 28 -2.06 -7.33 -5.29
N VAL A 29 -1.81 -8.27 -6.19
CA VAL A 29 -2.12 -9.70 -5.99
C VAL A 29 -1.31 -10.25 -4.81
N GLY A 30 0.00 -9.97 -4.75
CA GLY A 30 0.86 -10.39 -3.63
C GLY A 30 0.37 -9.85 -2.29
N PHE A 31 0.01 -8.56 -2.24
CA PHE A 31 -0.52 -7.93 -1.03
C PHE A 31 -1.88 -8.50 -0.61
N SER A 32 -2.74 -8.83 -1.58
CA SER A 32 -4.02 -9.49 -1.31
C SER A 32 -3.83 -10.90 -0.72
N VAL A 33 -2.94 -11.69 -1.29
CA VAL A 33 -2.58 -13.03 -0.77
C VAL A 33 -2.02 -12.92 0.65
N PHE A 34 -1.11 -11.96 0.89
CA PHE A 34 -0.57 -11.69 2.22
C PHE A 34 -1.68 -11.35 3.22
N SER A 35 -2.61 -10.46 2.87
CA SER A 35 -3.71 -10.02 3.73
C SER A 35 -4.66 -11.15 4.08
N VAL A 36 -5.03 -11.98 3.09
CA VAL A 36 -5.90 -13.16 3.29
C VAL A 36 -5.20 -14.20 4.17
N THR A 37 -3.91 -14.44 3.93
CA THR A 37 -3.11 -15.41 4.71
C THR A 37 -2.99 -14.98 6.17
N LEU A 38 -2.73 -13.68 6.42
CA LEU A 38 -2.67 -13.13 7.77
C LEU A 38 -4.00 -13.32 8.52
N ARG A 39 -5.12 -13.20 7.82
CA ARG A 39 -6.45 -13.39 8.41
C ARG A 39 -6.80 -14.85 8.61
N TRP A 40 -6.46 -15.70 7.65
CA TRP A 40 -6.71 -17.14 7.72
C TRP A 40 -5.93 -17.79 8.87
N ARG A 41 -4.64 -17.43 9.00
CA ARG A 41 -3.74 -17.94 10.04
C ARG A 41 -3.60 -16.94 11.20
N LYS A 42 -4.69 -16.70 11.93
CA LYS A 42 -4.74 -15.72 13.03
C LYS A 42 -3.72 -16.00 14.12
N GLU A 43 -3.46 -17.27 14.41
CA GLU A 43 -2.55 -17.72 15.47
C GLU A 43 -1.07 -17.57 15.11
N THR A 44 -0.74 -17.33 13.83
CA THR A 44 0.66 -17.13 13.40
C THR A 44 1.23 -15.88 14.06
N PRO A 45 2.45 -15.94 14.62
CA PRO A 45 3.13 -14.78 15.18
C PRO A 45 3.31 -13.69 14.12
N LYS A 46 2.71 -12.52 14.33
CA LYS A 46 2.64 -11.47 13.30
C LYS A 46 4.00 -10.85 13.03
N PHE A 47 4.82 -10.68 14.07
CA PHE A 47 6.20 -10.18 13.92
C PHE A 47 7.06 -11.12 13.09
N THR A 48 6.99 -12.42 13.33
CA THR A 48 7.73 -13.42 12.56
C THR A 48 7.33 -13.42 11.09
N THR A 49 6.04 -13.27 10.79
CA THR A 49 5.54 -13.20 9.42
C THR A 49 6.11 -12.00 8.67
N VAL A 50 6.12 -10.81 9.31
CA VAL A 50 6.69 -9.61 8.72
C VAL A 50 8.21 -9.71 8.59
N ALA A 51 8.89 -10.28 9.59
CA ALA A 51 10.35 -10.48 9.55
C ALA A 51 10.77 -11.42 8.42
N VAL A 52 10.06 -12.54 8.23
CA VAL A 52 10.32 -13.48 7.12
C VAL A 52 10.07 -12.82 5.77
N ALA A 53 8.98 -12.07 5.61
CA ALA A 53 8.71 -11.32 4.39
C ALA A 53 9.83 -10.30 4.10
N GLY A 54 10.28 -9.56 5.11
CA GLY A 54 11.40 -8.62 4.99
C GLY A 54 12.72 -9.32 4.61
N LEU A 55 12.99 -10.49 5.18
CA LEU A 55 14.16 -11.29 4.82
C LEU A 55 14.13 -11.71 3.35
N PHE A 56 13.00 -12.20 2.84
CA PHE A 56 12.85 -12.52 1.42
C PHE A 56 13.08 -11.30 0.53
N CYS A 57 12.50 -10.15 0.86
CA CYS A 57 12.72 -8.91 0.12
C CYS A 57 14.21 -8.51 0.13
N PHE A 58 14.88 -8.63 1.28
CA PHE A 58 16.30 -8.35 1.40
C PHE A 58 17.15 -9.26 0.51
N ILE A 59 16.91 -10.58 0.54
CA ILE A 59 17.62 -11.55 -0.29
C ILE A 59 17.43 -11.24 -1.78
N LEU A 60 16.20 -10.99 -2.21
CA LEU A 60 15.91 -10.66 -3.62
C LEU A 60 16.57 -9.34 -4.04
N ALA A 61 16.54 -8.32 -3.21
CA ALA A 61 17.20 -7.05 -3.47
C ALA A 61 18.73 -7.22 -3.54
N ALA A 62 19.33 -7.97 -2.63
CA ALA A 62 20.76 -8.26 -2.62
C ALA A 62 21.19 -9.01 -3.89
N LEU A 63 20.43 -10.01 -4.32
CA LEU A 63 20.67 -10.73 -5.57
C LEU A 63 20.60 -9.80 -6.79
N MET A 64 19.61 -8.91 -6.83
CA MET A 64 19.48 -7.94 -7.92
C MET A 64 20.65 -6.94 -7.97
N ILE A 65 21.13 -6.49 -6.82
CA ILE A 65 22.30 -5.61 -6.72
C ILE A 65 23.54 -6.33 -7.25
N LEU A 66 23.75 -7.60 -6.89
CA LEU A 66 24.86 -8.41 -7.38
C LEU A 66 24.80 -8.65 -8.89
N ILE A 67 23.62 -9.01 -9.43
CA ILE A 67 23.43 -9.23 -10.87
C ILE A 67 23.67 -7.95 -11.68
N LYS A 68 23.25 -6.80 -11.15
CA LYS A 68 23.42 -5.51 -11.83
C LYS A 68 24.76 -4.82 -11.55
N ASN A 69 25.64 -5.43 -10.78
CA ASN A 69 26.93 -4.86 -10.35
C ASN A 69 26.79 -3.44 -9.75
N GLN A 70 25.74 -3.23 -8.95
CA GLN A 70 25.51 -1.96 -8.29
C GLN A 70 26.17 -1.95 -6.90
N PRO A 71 26.58 -0.79 -6.38
CA PRO A 71 27.13 -0.70 -5.03
C PRO A 71 26.02 -0.96 -3.98
N PHE A 72 26.34 -1.74 -2.94
CA PHE A 72 25.44 -2.01 -1.82
C PHE A 72 25.14 -0.75 -1.00
N PHE A 73 26.11 0.14 -0.89
CA PHE A 73 25.96 1.38 -0.14
C PHE A 73 26.03 2.57 -1.09
N SER A 74 25.07 3.44 -0.97
CA SER A 74 25.01 4.72 -1.66
C SER A 74 25.59 5.82 -0.76
N THR A 75 25.40 7.08 -1.15
CA THR A 75 25.76 8.24 -0.33
C THR A 75 25.12 8.15 1.07
N SER A 76 25.80 8.66 2.11
CA SER A 76 25.29 8.65 3.49
C SER A 76 23.87 9.19 3.60
N TYR A 77 23.54 10.26 2.87
CA TYR A 77 22.18 10.81 2.82
C TYR A 77 21.17 9.79 2.29
N ASN A 78 21.43 9.14 1.16
CA ASN A 78 20.53 8.15 0.58
C ASN A 78 20.39 6.92 1.49
N SER A 79 21.47 6.48 2.11
CA SER A 79 21.45 5.35 3.05
C SER A 79 20.57 5.66 4.27
N THR A 80 20.61 6.88 4.79
CA THR A 80 19.74 7.33 5.88
C THR A 80 18.28 7.36 5.45
N MET A 81 17.98 7.89 4.26
CA MET A 81 16.61 7.92 3.73
C MET A 81 16.06 6.52 3.49
N PHE A 82 16.85 5.60 2.96
CA PHE A 82 16.42 4.21 2.77
C PHE A 82 16.17 3.51 4.11
N SER A 83 17.02 3.73 5.11
CA SER A 83 16.83 3.18 6.45
C SER A 83 15.56 3.71 7.11
N LEU A 84 15.31 5.01 7.01
CA LEU A 84 14.10 5.64 7.54
C LEU A 84 12.85 5.07 6.85
N HIS A 85 12.86 5.04 5.50
CA HIS A 85 11.75 4.48 4.72
C HIS A 85 11.48 3.02 5.09
N GLY A 86 12.52 2.17 5.12
CA GLY A 86 12.40 0.76 5.49
C GLY A 86 11.85 0.56 6.90
N THR A 87 12.26 1.40 7.85
CA THR A 87 11.73 1.37 9.23
C THR A 87 10.25 1.73 9.27
N LEU A 88 9.83 2.78 8.57
CA LEU A 88 8.43 3.21 8.50
C LEU A 88 7.54 2.14 7.85
N VAL A 89 7.99 1.54 6.75
CA VAL A 89 7.29 0.44 6.07
C VAL A 89 7.17 -0.78 6.99
N CYS A 90 8.25 -1.14 7.68
CA CYS A 90 8.25 -2.26 8.63
C CYS A 90 7.23 -2.03 9.75
N LEU A 91 7.22 -0.85 10.36
CA LEU A 91 6.24 -0.48 11.40
C LEU A 91 4.81 -0.53 10.84
N GLY A 92 4.57 0.00 9.64
CA GLY A 92 3.27 -0.06 8.98
C GLY A 92 2.79 -1.49 8.76
N LEU A 93 3.65 -2.38 8.27
CA LEU A 93 3.32 -3.80 8.06
C LEU A 93 3.07 -4.54 9.38
N ILE A 94 3.79 -4.22 10.45
CA ILE A 94 3.56 -4.77 11.78
C ILE A 94 2.17 -4.35 12.29
N LEU A 95 1.84 -3.07 12.22
CA LEU A 95 0.54 -2.54 12.64
C LEU A 95 -0.60 -3.13 11.80
N TYR A 96 -0.40 -3.23 10.49
CA TYR A 96 -1.33 -3.89 9.58
C TYR A 96 -1.55 -5.36 9.98
N SER A 97 -0.48 -6.10 10.26
CA SER A 97 -0.53 -7.50 10.67
C SER A 97 -1.25 -7.69 12.01
N ILE A 98 -1.07 -6.77 12.95
CA ILE A 98 -1.80 -6.77 14.22
C ILE A 98 -3.29 -6.50 13.97
N GLY A 99 -3.61 -5.48 13.17
CA GLY A 99 -4.99 -5.13 12.78
C GLY A 99 -5.74 -6.29 12.10
N SER A 100 -5.03 -7.15 11.37
CA SER A 100 -5.61 -8.31 10.70
C SER A 100 -6.26 -9.33 11.63
N LYS A 101 -5.95 -9.31 12.93
CA LYS A 101 -6.61 -10.17 13.92
C LYS A 101 -8.06 -9.76 14.19
N ALA A 102 -8.31 -8.47 14.21
CA ALA A 102 -9.62 -7.89 14.58
C ALA A 102 -10.48 -7.54 13.37
N ILE A 103 -9.86 -7.13 12.26
CA ILE A 103 -10.55 -6.59 11.08
C ILE A 103 -10.56 -7.63 9.95
N PRO A 104 -11.70 -7.88 9.26
CA PRO A 104 -11.75 -8.73 8.07
C PRO A 104 -10.76 -8.27 6.99
N ALA A 105 -10.22 -9.22 6.21
CA ALA A 105 -9.20 -8.91 5.19
C ALA A 105 -9.69 -7.88 4.17
N ALA A 106 -10.94 -7.97 3.73
CA ALA A 106 -11.53 -7.02 2.79
C ALA A 106 -11.63 -5.59 3.36
N GLU A 107 -11.98 -5.45 4.65
CA GLU A 107 -12.01 -4.16 5.32
C GLU A 107 -10.60 -3.58 5.50
N LEU A 108 -9.65 -4.44 5.86
CA LEU A 108 -8.27 -4.05 6.08
C LEU A 108 -7.61 -3.58 4.78
N THR A 109 -7.85 -4.27 3.65
CA THR A 109 -7.37 -3.86 2.34
C THR A 109 -8.07 -2.59 1.83
N LEU A 110 -9.34 -2.38 2.14
CA LEU A 110 -10.01 -1.11 1.83
C LEU A 110 -9.42 0.05 2.63
N LEU A 111 -9.10 -0.16 3.92
CA LEU A 111 -8.42 0.86 4.72
C LEU A 111 -7.04 1.21 4.15
N SER A 112 -6.30 0.25 3.58
CA SER A 112 -5.01 0.55 2.93
C SER A 112 -5.14 1.46 1.72
N LEU A 113 -6.31 1.56 1.07
CA LEU A 113 -6.54 2.54 0.00
C LEU A 113 -6.50 4.00 0.49
N THR A 114 -6.63 4.25 1.80
CA THR A 114 -6.40 5.59 2.36
C THR A 114 -4.95 6.04 2.20
N GLU A 115 -4.01 5.09 2.09
CA GLU A 115 -2.60 5.36 1.78
C GLU A 115 -2.45 6.06 0.42
N VAL A 116 -3.23 5.67 -0.58
CA VAL A 116 -3.22 6.30 -1.92
C VAL A 116 -3.62 7.78 -1.80
N ILE A 117 -4.66 8.05 -1.04
CA ILE A 117 -5.14 9.43 -0.83
C ILE A 117 -4.09 10.24 -0.04
N GLY A 118 -3.54 9.63 1.01
CA GLY A 118 -2.46 10.23 1.80
C GLY A 118 -1.21 10.50 0.96
N GLY A 119 -0.82 9.56 0.09
CA GLY A 119 0.32 9.71 -0.83
C GLY A 119 0.15 10.89 -1.77
N ILE A 120 -1.03 11.02 -2.41
CA ILE A 120 -1.35 12.17 -3.28
C ILE A 120 -1.26 13.48 -2.49
N PHE A 121 -1.80 13.51 -1.28
CA PHE A 121 -1.78 14.69 -0.42
C PHE A 121 -0.36 15.10 -0.04
N TRP A 122 0.51 14.13 0.33
CA TRP A 122 1.90 14.39 0.71
C TRP A 122 2.74 14.93 -0.44
N VAL A 123 2.55 14.41 -1.66
CA VAL A 123 3.29 14.87 -2.86
C VAL A 123 2.81 16.25 -3.30
N TRP A 124 1.55 16.58 -3.07
CA TRP A 124 0.98 17.89 -3.37
C TRP A 124 1.43 18.98 -2.39
N LEU A 125 1.70 18.61 -1.12
CA LEU A 125 2.19 19.58 -0.12
C LEU A 125 3.66 19.92 -0.37
N PRO A 126 4.04 21.19 -0.47
CA PRO A 126 5.42 21.61 -0.75
C PRO A 126 6.36 21.49 0.46
N LEU A 127 6.10 20.52 1.37
CA LEU A 127 6.82 20.35 2.61
C LEU A 127 8.23 19.76 2.42
N PHE A 128 8.44 19.00 1.35
CA PHE A 128 9.70 18.30 1.10
C PHE A 128 10.40 18.77 -0.18
N GLY A 129 10.03 19.94 -0.70
CA GLY A 129 10.59 20.47 -1.95
C GLY A 129 10.10 19.75 -3.21
N ILE A 130 9.19 18.80 -3.07
CA ILE A 130 8.49 18.15 -4.17
C ILE A 130 7.13 18.82 -4.28
N ASN A 131 6.88 19.46 -5.40
CA ASN A 131 5.59 20.12 -5.67
C ASN A 131 5.07 19.59 -7.01
N GLU A 132 4.55 18.37 -6.99
CA GLU A 132 3.92 17.77 -8.15
C GLU A 132 2.41 18.02 -8.09
N ILE A 133 1.90 18.72 -9.09
CA ILE A 133 0.45 18.93 -9.21
C ILE A 133 -0.18 17.63 -9.73
N PRO A 134 -1.09 17.00 -8.96
CA PRO A 134 -1.74 15.78 -9.41
C PRO A 134 -2.50 16.02 -10.72
N SER A 135 -2.45 15.04 -11.64
CA SER A 135 -3.22 15.12 -12.88
C SER A 135 -4.73 15.15 -12.57
N SER A 136 -5.52 15.75 -13.46
CA SER A 136 -6.98 15.78 -13.32
C SER A 136 -7.57 14.37 -13.13
N ASN A 137 -7.03 13.37 -13.81
CA ASN A 137 -7.46 11.98 -13.67
C ASN A 137 -7.12 11.41 -12.29
N THR A 138 -5.97 11.79 -11.71
CA THR A 138 -5.58 11.42 -10.35
C THR A 138 -6.55 12.01 -9.33
N ILE A 139 -6.93 13.27 -9.49
CA ILE A 139 -7.88 13.94 -8.59
C ILE A 139 -9.27 13.32 -8.71
N ILE A 140 -9.78 13.12 -9.94
CA ILE A 140 -11.11 12.53 -10.17
C ILE A 140 -11.14 11.09 -9.66
N GLY A 141 -10.16 10.27 -10.01
CA GLY A 141 -10.07 8.88 -9.55
C GLY A 141 -9.93 8.77 -8.04
N GLY A 142 -9.12 9.63 -7.41
CA GLY A 142 -8.99 9.73 -5.95
C GLY A 142 -10.29 10.11 -5.26
N PHE A 143 -11.07 11.03 -5.86
CA PHE A 143 -12.40 11.37 -5.37
C PHE A 143 -13.36 10.17 -5.39
N PHE A 144 -13.40 9.40 -6.49
CA PHE A 144 -14.20 8.16 -6.55
C PHE A 144 -13.75 7.11 -5.52
N LEU A 145 -12.46 6.99 -5.27
CA LEU A 145 -11.93 6.13 -4.20
C LEU A 145 -12.43 6.59 -2.83
N PHE A 146 -12.29 7.87 -2.54
CA PHE A 146 -12.72 8.44 -1.26
C PHE A 146 -14.21 8.23 -1.01
N VAL A 147 -15.08 8.55 -2.00
CA VAL A 147 -16.52 8.33 -1.92
C VAL A 147 -16.84 6.85 -1.69
N SER A 148 -16.16 5.94 -2.38
CA SER A 148 -16.35 4.49 -2.21
C SER A 148 -16.01 4.01 -0.81
N LEU A 149 -14.90 4.50 -0.22
CA LEU A 149 -14.48 4.16 1.13
C LEU A 149 -15.45 4.73 2.17
N PHE A 150 -15.85 5.97 1.99
CA PHE A 150 -16.81 6.62 2.88
C PHE A 150 -18.15 5.91 2.89
N TYR A 151 -18.70 5.58 1.71
CA TYR A 151 -19.95 4.85 1.57
C TYR A 151 -19.87 3.46 2.22
N TYR A 152 -18.78 2.73 1.98
CA TYR A 152 -18.55 1.44 2.62
C TYR A 152 -18.50 1.55 4.14
N SER A 153 -17.80 2.54 4.69
CA SER A 153 -17.72 2.79 6.12
C SER A 153 -19.09 3.06 6.75
N LEU A 154 -19.96 3.81 6.04
CA LEU A 154 -21.34 4.10 6.50
C LEU A 154 -22.19 2.83 6.55
N ILE A 155 -22.15 1.99 5.49
CA ILE A 155 -22.91 0.74 5.45
C ILE A 155 -22.48 -0.20 6.58
N MET A 156 -21.18 -0.33 6.81
CA MET A 156 -20.66 -1.19 7.87
C MET A 156 -21.13 -0.73 9.25
N ARG A 157 -21.14 0.57 9.50
CA ARG A 157 -21.67 1.11 10.76
C ARG A 157 -23.18 0.83 10.92
N TRP A 158 -23.91 0.95 9.83
CA TRP A 158 -25.35 0.66 9.84
C TRP A 158 -25.62 -0.80 10.16
N ASN A 159 -24.99 -1.73 9.46
CA ASN A 159 -25.19 -3.16 9.68
C ASN A 159 -24.79 -3.60 11.11
N LYS A 160 -23.68 -3.06 11.67
CA LYS A 160 -23.32 -3.35 13.06
C LYS A 160 -24.36 -2.89 14.07
N ARG A 161 -25.03 -1.77 13.84
CA ARG A 161 -26.11 -1.29 14.73
C ARG A 161 -27.34 -2.18 14.65
N HIS A 162 -27.74 -2.64 13.48
CA HIS A 162 -28.89 -3.53 13.32
C HIS A 162 -28.69 -4.92 13.90
N ILE A 163 -27.46 -5.47 13.85
CA ILE A 163 -27.14 -6.77 14.47
C ILE A 163 -27.05 -6.66 16.00
N ALA A 164 -26.72 -5.50 16.56
CA ALA A 164 -26.68 -5.29 18.01
C ALA A 164 -28.04 -5.03 18.64
N LEU A 165 -29.07 -4.78 17.85
CA LEU A 165 -30.46 -4.50 18.31
C LEU A 165 -31.41 -5.71 18.16
N ASN A 166 -30.96 -6.78 17.51
CA ASN A 166 -31.63 -8.09 17.43
C ASN A 166 -30.90 -9.15 18.25
#